data_31e5d5c7e777fe7049d937cbdd9d61ea
#
_entry.id   31e5d5c7e777fe7049d937cbdd9d61ea
#
_cell.length_a   1.000
_cell.length_b   1.000
_cell.length_c   1.000
_cell.angle_alpha   90.00
_cell.angle_beta   90.00
_cell.angle_gamma   90.00
#
_symmetry.space_group_name_H-M   'P 1'
#
loop_
_entity.id
_entity.type
_entity.pdbx_description
1 polymer ?
#
loop_
_entity_poly.entity_id
_entity_poly.type
_entity_poly.pdbx_seq_one_letter_code
_entity_poly.pdbx_strand_id
1 'polypeptide(L)'
;MAQLQFEHFIVLMLENRSFDHIFGYAGLGEGLPARGEVNYLQAGDSSTTAFRTRKGGDYVAIGQGPAHSLKEVNAQLFGRTSVPANVPATQATMSGFISSFHTSLSADLRRAPTDNELQQVMNCFDPVQLPVLTTLAQNFVLCDHWFSDVPGPTMPNRAFVHAATSQGYTYNANWKPQFTCDTLYDRIKADKSLSWRVYYHDKDDVLELYPKVESNPTNHVLFEHNFLSDVAGDALPTYSFVTPAFIGSQQNAVNSMHAPADVRPAEKLIADIYSALRSNEAVWKKTLFILVFDEHGGYYDHVQPPATVSPDGIMGRTDQPFLVPFDFKRLGLRVPALLISPWFAPAVDSTVYSHSTLPGSIIEAFNLPGGFLTERDRQAAKLTQRYLVADPTRQWRTDTPDLVVPVQPQPLDAMQREVLAGSVNLDPHPQNRSDLRTRDIQDPAQATHFMRTQVAKHLEHRLASGGRARVAAEITAPNQLPSTSVSPARIAELASSIGANKPKPPARPKAPARGRPAVKQGKKRKVRSQAGAK
;
A
#
# COMPACT_ATOMS: atom_id res chain seq x y z
N MET A 1 22.12 -30.58 1.66
CA MET A 1 21.31 -29.45 2.12
C MET A 1 19.93 -29.99 2.47
N ALA A 2 19.25 -29.43 3.47
CA ALA A 2 17.86 -29.74 3.72
C ALA A 2 17.02 -29.32 2.51
N GLN A 3 16.02 -30.13 2.17
CA GLN A 3 15.12 -29.81 1.05
C GLN A 3 14.24 -28.61 1.45
N LEU A 4 14.13 -27.62 0.57
CA LEU A 4 13.21 -26.49 0.78
C LEU A 4 11.77 -26.92 0.47
N GLN A 5 10.84 -26.37 1.23
CA GLN A 5 9.40 -26.58 1.04
C GLN A 5 8.86 -25.79 -0.14
N PHE A 6 9.46 -24.62 -0.44
CA PHE A 6 8.94 -23.65 -1.39
C PHE A 6 9.88 -23.43 -2.58
N GLU A 7 9.28 -23.23 -3.75
CA GLU A 7 9.96 -22.82 -4.97
C GLU A 7 9.74 -21.30 -5.23
N HIS A 8 8.64 -20.73 -4.71
CA HIS A 8 8.24 -19.34 -4.91
C HIS A 8 8.07 -18.59 -3.59
N PHE A 9 8.73 -17.46 -3.49
CA PHE A 9 8.64 -16.52 -2.37
C PHE A 9 8.05 -15.22 -2.89
N ILE A 10 6.86 -14.87 -2.41
CA ILE A 10 6.18 -13.62 -2.79
C ILE A 10 6.17 -12.71 -1.58
N VAL A 11 6.70 -11.52 -1.73
CA VAL A 11 6.68 -10.46 -0.70
C VAL A 11 5.80 -9.33 -1.18
N LEU A 12 4.70 -9.07 -0.49
CA LEU A 12 3.92 -7.83 -0.62
C LEU A 12 4.30 -6.91 0.54
N MET A 13 4.88 -5.75 0.23
CA MET A 13 5.19 -4.74 1.25
C MET A 13 4.23 -3.57 1.14
N LEU A 14 3.33 -3.47 2.13
CA LEU A 14 2.39 -2.37 2.30
C LEU A 14 3.03 -1.23 3.11
N GLU A 15 2.27 -0.15 3.36
CA GLU A 15 2.78 1.09 3.91
C GLU A 15 2.10 1.54 5.20
N ASN A 16 2.96 2.01 6.09
CA ASN A 16 2.71 2.98 7.15
C ASN A 16 1.62 2.61 8.15
N ARG A 17 1.67 1.38 8.74
CA ARG A 17 0.79 0.99 9.84
C ARG A 17 1.55 0.21 10.90
N SER A 18 1.30 0.54 12.18
CA SER A 18 1.83 -0.23 13.30
C SER A 18 1.07 -1.54 13.48
N PHE A 19 1.68 -2.48 14.20
CA PHE A 19 1.03 -3.73 14.56
C PHE A 19 -0.26 -3.47 15.37
N ASP A 20 -0.20 -2.63 16.38
CA ASP A 20 -1.39 -2.33 17.21
C ASP A 20 -2.49 -1.63 16.42
N HIS A 21 -2.16 -0.78 15.48
CA HIS A 21 -3.15 -0.10 14.64
C HIS A 21 -3.99 -1.10 13.82
N ILE A 22 -3.37 -2.18 13.35
CA ILE A 22 -4.05 -3.22 12.54
C ILE A 22 -4.60 -4.35 13.43
N PHE A 23 -3.79 -4.91 14.32
CA PHE A 23 -4.10 -6.14 15.06
C PHE A 23 -4.25 -5.95 16.58
N GLY A 24 -4.08 -4.74 17.11
CA GLY A 24 -4.09 -4.48 18.54
C GLY A 24 -5.35 -4.96 19.26
N TYR A 25 -6.49 -5.03 18.56
CA TYR A 25 -7.75 -5.56 19.07
C TYR A 25 -8.20 -6.87 18.40
N ALA A 26 -7.33 -7.52 17.66
CA ALA A 26 -7.67 -8.78 16.98
C ALA A 26 -7.80 -9.98 17.92
N GLY A 27 -7.31 -9.86 19.16
CA GLY A 27 -7.26 -10.97 20.10
C GLY A 27 -6.22 -12.04 19.72
N LEU A 28 -5.22 -11.66 18.94
CA LEU A 28 -4.13 -12.49 18.42
C LEU A 28 -2.79 -11.89 18.83
N GLY A 29 -1.84 -12.73 19.22
CA GLY A 29 -0.49 -12.30 19.58
C GLY A 29 -0.45 -11.31 20.74
N GLU A 30 0.65 -10.54 20.83
CA GLU A 30 0.81 -9.46 21.81
C GLU A 30 0.08 -8.20 21.33
N GLY A 31 -1.27 -8.25 21.39
CA GLY A 31 -2.11 -7.11 21.12
C GLY A 31 -2.21 -6.15 22.32
N LEU A 32 -3.06 -5.13 22.18
CA LEU A 32 -3.26 -4.14 23.21
C LEU A 32 -3.83 -4.75 24.50
N PRO A 33 -3.35 -4.30 25.69
CA PRO A 33 -3.90 -4.77 26.95
C PRO A 33 -5.38 -4.38 27.09
N ALA A 34 -6.16 -5.19 27.83
CA ALA A 34 -7.60 -5.00 27.98
C ALA A 34 -8.02 -3.63 28.51
N ARG A 35 -7.19 -3.00 29.35
CA ARG A 35 -7.40 -1.63 29.84
C ARG A 35 -7.14 -0.53 28.79
N GLY A 36 -6.56 -0.91 27.64
CA GLY A 36 -6.01 0.01 26.67
C GLY A 36 -4.75 0.73 27.16
N GLU A 37 -4.15 1.50 26.28
CA GLU A 37 -2.99 2.34 26.57
C GLU A 37 -3.37 3.83 26.51
N VAL A 38 -2.56 4.68 27.11
CA VAL A 38 -2.85 6.12 27.23
C VAL A 38 -1.65 6.95 26.82
N ASN A 39 -1.89 7.91 25.94
CA ASN A 39 -0.97 9.01 25.68
C ASN A 39 -1.62 10.34 26.08
N TYR A 40 -0.80 11.33 26.35
CA TYR A 40 -1.24 12.66 26.79
C TYR A 40 -0.88 13.71 25.74
N LEU A 41 -1.63 14.82 25.75
CA LEU A 41 -1.37 15.92 24.81
C LEU A 41 0.08 16.42 24.90
N GLN A 42 0.62 16.48 26.12
CA GLN A 42 2.06 16.64 26.35
C GLN A 42 2.65 15.32 26.81
N ALA A 43 3.69 14.88 26.13
CA ALA A 43 4.30 13.57 26.35
C ALA A 43 4.69 13.37 27.82
N GLY A 44 4.11 12.34 28.45
CA GLY A 44 4.38 11.98 29.86
C GLY A 44 3.73 12.88 30.91
N ASP A 45 2.98 13.92 30.53
CA ASP A 45 2.31 14.83 31.48
C ASP A 45 0.83 14.45 31.64
N SER A 46 0.51 13.71 32.69
CA SER A 46 -0.84 13.26 33.04
C SER A 46 -1.80 14.37 33.47
N SER A 47 -1.33 15.59 33.64
CA SER A 47 -2.18 16.76 33.91
C SER A 47 -2.85 17.32 32.66
N THR A 48 -2.38 16.89 31.45
CA THR A 48 -2.93 17.31 30.15
C THR A 48 -3.98 16.32 29.63
N THR A 49 -4.66 16.67 28.52
CA THR A 49 -5.70 15.82 27.93
C THR A 49 -5.18 14.41 27.64
N ALA A 50 -5.91 13.40 28.10
CA ALA A 50 -5.59 11.99 27.93
C ALA A 50 -6.32 11.38 26.74
N PHE A 51 -5.59 10.64 25.90
CA PHE A 51 -6.09 9.91 24.74
C PHE A 51 -5.83 8.42 24.94
N ARG A 52 -6.88 7.62 24.87
CA ARG A 52 -6.80 6.17 25.05
C ARG A 52 -6.91 5.45 23.74
N THR A 53 -6.24 4.30 23.61
CA THR A 53 -6.48 3.38 22.50
C THR A 53 -7.94 2.96 22.47
N ARG A 54 -8.53 2.93 21.28
CA ARG A 54 -9.95 2.57 21.05
C ARG A 54 -10.08 1.69 19.82
N LYS A 55 -11.07 0.82 19.83
CA LYS A 55 -11.57 0.14 18.63
C LYS A 55 -12.25 1.15 17.69
N GLY A 56 -12.05 0.96 16.40
CA GLY A 56 -12.62 1.79 15.35
C GLY A 56 -11.57 2.67 14.71
N GLY A 57 -10.67 2.08 13.93
CA GLY A 57 -9.71 2.79 13.10
C GLY A 57 -10.39 3.55 11.96
N ASP A 58 -9.77 4.62 11.50
CA ASP A 58 -10.29 5.44 10.42
C ASP A 58 -9.79 4.90 9.06
N TYR A 59 -10.73 4.56 8.16
CA TYR A 59 -10.36 4.08 6.82
C TYR A 59 -9.57 5.13 6.01
N VAL A 60 -9.84 6.40 6.24
CA VAL A 60 -9.20 7.55 5.60
C VAL A 60 -8.66 8.47 6.70
N ALA A 61 -7.38 8.76 6.68
CA ALA A 61 -6.78 9.62 7.69
C ALA A 61 -7.02 11.11 7.44
N ILE A 62 -6.98 11.91 8.51
CA ILE A 62 -7.08 13.35 8.46
C ILE A 62 -5.68 13.95 8.18
N GLY A 63 -5.62 15.03 7.43
CA GLY A 63 -4.37 15.68 7.03
C GLY A 63 -3.55 14.78 6.10
N GLN A 64 -2.25 14.75 6.29
CA GLN A 64 -1.33 13.85 5.57
C GLN A 64 -1.07 12.54 6.34
N GLY A 65 -1.79 12.32 7.43
CA GLY A 65 -1.50 11.25 8.38
C GLY A 65 -0.41 11.63 9.38
N PRO A 66 -0.11 10.74 10.37
CA PRO A 66 0.90 11.04 11.38
C PRO A 66 2.30 11.10 10.77
N ALA A 67 3.10 12.10 11.18
CA ALA A 67 4.49 12.21 10.73
C ALA A 67 5.37 11.11 11.37
N HIS A 68 6.31 10.58 10.60
CA HIS A 68 7.10 9.41 10.98
C HIS A 68 8.56 9.46 10.47
N SER A 69 9.12 10.67 10.26
CA SER A 69 10.58 10.76 10.08
C SER A 69 11.30 10.37 11.38
N LEU A 70 12.60 10.08 11.32
CA LEU A 70 13.37 9.68 12.51
C LEU A 70 13.20 10.65 13.69
N LYS A 71 13.08 11.94 13.40
CA LYS A 71 12.85 12.98 14.43
C LYS A 71 11.50 12.82 15.11
N GLU A 72 10.43 12.62 14.34
CA GLU A 72 9.08 12.41 14.87
C GLU A 72 8.97 11.07 15.59
N VAL A 73 9.60 10.01 15.07
CA VAL A 73 9.66 8.71 15.76
C VAL A 73 10.42 8.82 17.09
N ASN A 74 11.50 9.60 17.14
CA ASN A 74 12.15 9.91 18.42
C ASN A 74 11.19 10.62 19.39
N ALA A 75 10.37 11.56 18.91
CA ALA A 75 9.36 12.21 19.75
C ALA A 75 8.32 11.20 20.25
N GLN A 76 7.85 10.29 19.42
CA GLN A 76 6.89 9.23 19.77
C GLN A 76 7.44 8.30 20.83
N LEU A 77 8.69 7.84 20.64
CA LEU A 77 9.36 6.89 21.53
C LEU A 77 9.79 7.51 22.85
N PHE A 78 10.37 8.72 22.83
CA PHE A 78 11.10 9.30 23.97
C PHE A 78 10.49 10.61 24.49
N GLY A 79 9.38 11.06 23.93
CA GLY A 79 8.75 12.36 24.25
C GLY A 79 9.60 13.58 23.81
N ARG A 80 10.65 13.39 23.02
CA ARG A 80 11.56 14.45 22.55
C ARG A 80 12.13 14.13 21.16
N THR A 81 12.27 15.15 20.32
CA THR A 81 12.75 15.01 18.94
C THR A 81 14.25 14.78 18.81
N SER A 82 15.03 15.31 19.75
CA SER A 82 16.50 15.18 19.76
C SER A 82 16.90 14.19 20.85
N VAL A 83 17.50 13.09 20.42
CA VAL A 83 18.07 12.06 21.30
C VAL A 83 19.48 11.73 20.82
N PRO A 84 20.40 11.29 21.72
CA PRO A 84 21.71 10.78 21.28
C PRO A 84 21.59 9.63 20.28
N ALA A 85 22.53 9.51 19.35
CA ALA A 85 22.52 8.46 18.33
C ALA A 85 22.38 7.05 18.90
N ASN A 86 23.00 6.82 20.03
CA ASN A 86 23.12 5.53 20.72
C ASN A 86 22.15 5.37 21.92
N VAL A 87 21.06 6.16 21.97
CA VAL A 87 20.09 6.01 23.07
C VAL A 87 19.51 4.59 23.05
N PRO A 88 19.57 3.86 24.19
CA PRO A 88 19.03 2.51 24.25
C PRO A 88 17.51 2.49 24.04
N ALA A 89 17.01 1.47 23.34
CA ALA A 89 15.58 1.23 23.16
C ALA A 89 14.82 1.12 24.51
N THR A 90 15.47 0.55 25.53
CA THR A 90 14.91 0.40 26.89
C THR A 90 14.57 1.73 27.57
N GLN A 91 15.00 2.87 27.04
CA GLN A 91 14.61 4.20 27.51
C GLN A 91 13.36 4.75 26.81
N ALA A 92 12.82 4.05 25.83
CA ALA A 92 11.59 4.46 25.14
C ALA A 92 10.42 4.43 26.14
N THR A 93 9.68 5.53 26.21
CA THR A 93 8.50 5.67 27.09
C THR A 93 7.19 5.42 26.38
N MET A 94 7.21 5.36 25.05
CA MET A 94 6.05 5.21 24.17
C MET A 94 4.95 6.27 24.39
N SER A 95 5.32 7.44 24.93
CA SER A 95 4.37 8.43 25.44
C SER A 95 4.14 9.62 24.51
N GLY A 96 4.86 9.71 23.39
CA GLY A 96 4.89 10.94 22.60
C GLY A 96 4.06 10.91 21.31
N PHE A 97 3.23 9.90 21.06
CA PHE A 97 2.48 9.78 19.78
C PHE A 97 1.49 10.93 19.60
N ILE A 98 0.70 11.27 20.63
CA ILE A 98 -0.26 12.37 20.57
C ILE A 98 0.46 13.71 20.41
N SER A 99 1.51 13.99 21.18
CA SER A 99 2.23 15.26 21.09
C SER A 99 2.93 15.45 19.73
N SER A 100 3.47 14.36 19.17
CA SER A 100 4.06 14.35 17.84
C SER A 100 2.99 14.61 16.77
N PHE A 101 1.85 13.91 16.82
CA PHE A 101 0.75 14.08 15.89
C PHE A 101 0.10 15.45 16.00
N HIS A 102 -0.07 16.00 17.21
CA HIS A 102 -0.55 17.37 17.41
C HIS A 102 0.33 18.38 16.66
N THR A 103 1.64 18.21 16.71
CA THR A 103 2.58 19.11 16.03
C THR A 103 2.44 19.03 14.51
N SER A 104 2.44 17.83 13.94
CA SER A 104 2.34 17.65 12.49
C SER A 104 0.97 18.03 11.96
N LEU A 105 -0.10 17.61 12.60
CA LEU A 105 -1.47 17.90 12.18
C LEU A 105 -1.80 19.39 12.29
N SER A 106 -1.28 20.10 13.31
CA SER A 106 -1.42 21.58 13.40
C SER A 106 -0.80 22.27 12.21
N ALA A 107 0.35 21.79 11.74
CA ALA A 107 1.01 22.34 10.56
C ALA A 107 0.20 22.08 9.28
N ASP A 108 -0.32 20.86 9.11
CA ASP A 108 -1.14 20.48 7.96
C ASP A 108 -2.44 21.27 7.89
N LEU A 109 -3.16 21.35 8.99
CA LEU A 109 -4.46 22.04 9.07
C LEU A 109 -4.34 23.56 9.16
N ARG A 110 -3.15 24.08 9.48
CA ARG A 110 -2.89 25.52 9.78
C ARG A 110 -3.80 26.08 10.88
N ARG A 111 -4.17 25.22 11.83
CA ARG A 111 -4.93 25.53 13.03
C ARG A 111 -4.68 24.47 14.10
N ALA A 112 -5.08 24.73 15.33
CA ALA A 112 -5.06 23.70 16.35
C ALA A 112 -6.03 22.56 16.01
N PRO A 113 -5.59 21.28 16.06
CA PRO A 113 -6.48 20.14 15.91
C PRO A 113 -7.46 20.03 17.09
N THR A 114 -8.60 19.46 16.83
CA THR A 114 -9.54 19.04 17.89
C THR A 114 -9.09 17.73 18.54
N ASP A 115 -9.59 17.43 19.72
CA ASP A 115 -9.29 16.16 20.40
C ASP A 115 -9.73 14.94 19.59
N ASN A 116 -10.86 15.02 18.85
CA ASN A 116 -11.30 13.95 17.95
C ASN A 116 -10.34 13.74 16.78
N GLU A 117 -9.77 14.79 16.22
CA GLU A 117 -8.76 14.68 15.17
C GLU A 117 -7.48 14.05 15.70
N LEU A 118 -7.05 14.41 16.91
CA LEU A 118 -5.87 13.84 17.56
C LEU A 118 -6.07 12.38 17.98
N GLN A 119 -7.28 12.00 18.38
CA GLN A 119 -7.61 10.64 18.79
C GLN A 119 -7.30 9.60 17.69
N GLN A 120 -7.27 9.99 16.43
CA GLN A 120 -7.05 9.10 15.29
C GLN A 120 -5.75 8.27 15.39
N VAL A 121 -4.67 8.83 15.94
CA VAL A 121 -3.39 8.13 16.08
C VAL A 121 -3.44 7.00 17.12
N MET A 122 -4.41 7.05 18.05
CA MET A 122 -4.66 6.05 19.08
C MET A 122 -5.83 5.11 18.75
N ASN A 123 -6.58 5.38 17.66
CA ASN A 123 -7.62 4.47 17.20
C ASN A 123 -6.98 3.28 16.49
N CYS A 124 -7.47 2.07 16.75
CA CYS A 124 -6.99 0.85 16.12
C CYS A 124 -8.16 0.16 15.44
N PHE A 125 -7.92 -0.48 14.31
CA PHE A 125 -8.98 -1.14 13.57
C PHE A 125 -9.68 -2.23 14.40
N ASP A 126 -10.99 -2.26 14.32
CA ASP A 126 -11.75 -3.44 14.75
C ASP A 126 -11.54 -4.56 13.72
N PRO A 127 -11.37 -5.82 14.13
CA PRO A 127 -11.22 -6.96 13.22
C PRO A 127 -12.24 -7.02 12.07
N VAL A 128 -13.46 -6.55 12.30
CA VAL A 128 -14.52 -6.51 11.26
C VAL A 128 -14.29 -5.43 10.20
N GLN A 129 -13.45 -4.44 10.48
CA GLN A 129 -13.12 -3.37 9.52
C GLN A 129 -12.10 -3.82 8.48
N LEU A 130 -11.22 -4.77 8.84
CA LEU A 130 -10.19 -5.33 7.97
C LEU A 130 -10.36 -6.86 7.88
N PRO A 131 -11.46 -7.32 7.26
CA PRO A 131 -11.81 -8.73 7.27
C PRO A 131 -10.81 -9.62 6.55
N VAL A 132 -10.12 -9.12 5.51
CA VAL A 132 -9.09 -9.89 4.78
C VAL A 132 -7.86 -10.12 5.65
N LEU A 133 -7.26 -9.06 6.18
CA LEU A 133 -6.10 -9.16 7.08
C LEU A 133 -6.42 -9.99 8.32
N THR A 134 -7.59 -9.76 8.92
CA THR A 134 -8.02 -10.48 10.12
C THR A 134 -8.20 -11.97 9.83
N THR A 135 -8.88 -12.34 8.73
CA THR A 135 -9.07 -13.75 8.36
C THR A 135 -7.74 -14.43 8.09
N LEU A 136 -6.80 -13.77 7.40
CA LEU A 136 -5.49 -14.34 7.14
C LEU A 136 -4.69 -14.51 8.44
N ALA A 137 -4.69 -13.53 9.34
CA ALA A 137 -4.02 -13.63 10.64
C ALA A 137 -4.58 -14.76 11.52
N GLN A 138 -5.89 -15.00 11.45
CA GLN A 138 -6.56 -16.10 12.18
C GLN A 138 -6.27 -17.48 11.59
N ASN A 139 -5.85 -17.58 10.34
CA ASN A 139 -5.73 -18.84 9.64
C ASN A 139 -4.31 -19.24 9.24
N PHE A 140 -3.35 -18.33 9.36
CA PHE A 140 -1.95 -18.56 9.01
C PHE A 140 -1.02 -18.10 10.14
N VAL A 141 0.27 -17.89 9.86
CA VAL A 141 1.21 -17.44 10.88
C VAL A 141 1.21 -15.92 10.98
N LEU A 142 0.82 -15.41 12.13
CA LEU A 142 0.95 -14.00 12.51
C LEU A 142 2.28 -13.80 13.24
N CYS A 143 3.16 -12.95 12.70
CA CYS A 143 4.39 -12.53 13.37
C CYS A 143 4.11 -11.26 14.17
N ASP A 144 3.94 -11.37 15.48
CA ASP A 144 3.58 -10.24 16.35
C ASP A 144 4.78 -9.44 16.86
N HIS A 145 6.00 -9.87 16.53
CA HIS A 145 7.26 -9.19 16.85
C HIS A 145 8.09 -8.93 15.59
N TRP A 146 7.44 -8.51 14.50
CA TRP A 146 8.15 -8.00 13.33
C TRP A 146 8.33 -6.49 13.45
N PHE A 147 9.57 -6.02 13.37
CA PHE A 147 9.94 -4.62 13.54
C PHE A 147 10.49 -4.04 12.23
N SER A 148 10.24 -2.76 11.97
CA SER A 148 10.96 -2.03 10.93
C SER A 148 12.45 -1.91 11.27
N ASP A 149 13.33 -1.86 10.26
CA ASP A 149 14.78 -1.84 10.50
C ASP A 149 15.31 -0.48 10.94
N VAL A 150 14.58 0.59 10.61
CA VAL A 150 14.90 1.97 10.97
C VAL A 150 13.70 2.61 11.66
N PRO A 151 13.87 3.29 12.80
CA PRO A 151 12.80 4.10 13.40
C PRO A 151 12.57 5.38 12.58
N GLY A 152 12.05 5.21 11.38
CA GLY A 152 11.97 6.28 10.39
C GLY A 152 11.07 5.91 9.20
N PRO A 153 11.14 6.69 8.11
CA PRO A 153 10.17 6.61 7.03
C PRO A 153 10.40 5.45 6.07
N THR A 154 9.55 5.37 5.04
CA THR A 154 9.41 4.35 4.02
C THR A 154 10.70 3.92 3.33
N MET A 155 11.42 4.89 2.72
CA MET A 155 12.56 4.56 1.84
C MET A 155 13.69 3.80 2.55
N PRO A 156 14.19 4.24 3.73
CA PRO A 156 15.21 3.47 4.43
C PRO A 156 14.74 2.05 4.77
N ASN A 157 13.50 1.89 5.22
CA ASN A 157 12.95 0.59 5.60
C ASN A 157 12.81 -0.35 4.40
N ARG A 158 12.34 0.14 3.25
CA ARG A 158 12.33 -0.63 1.99
C ARG A 158 13.73 -1.02 1.54
N ALA A 159 14.73 -0.14 1.73
CA ALA A 159 16.11 -0.47 1.42
C ALA A 159 16.63 -1.70 2.22
N PHE A 160 16.21 -1.86 3.46
CA PHE A 160 16.59 -3.04 4.26
C PHE A 160 16.00 -4.36 3.75
N VAL A 161 14.82 -4.34 3.14
CA VAL A 161 14.26 -5.54 2.47
C VAL A 161 15.12 -5.99 1.30
N HIS A 162 15.71 -5.05 0.58
CA HIS A 162 16.45 -5.35 -0.64
C HIS A 162 17.94 -5.56 -0.40
N ALA A 163 18.53 -4.85 0.56
CA ALA A 163 19.97 -4.79 0.74
C ALA A 163 20.44 -4.93 2.20
N ALA A 164 19.53 -5.11 3.16
CA ALA A 164 19.83 -5.15 4.59
C ALA A 164 20.59 -3.91 5.11
N THR A 165 20.58 -2.80 4.37
CA THR A 165 21.13 -1.49 4.74
C THR A 165 20.44 -0.38 3.96
N SER A 166 20.40 0.81 4.55
CA SER A 166 20.05 2.06 3.87
C SER A 166 21.26 2.95 3.62
N GLN A 167 22.49 2.44 3.74
CA GLN A 167 23.74 3.18 3.56
C GLN A 167 23.76 4.56 4.27
N GLY A 168 23.29 4.59 5.51
CA GLY A 168 23.22 5.79 6.34
C GLY A 168 22.02 6.70 6.07
N TYR A 169 21.12 6.38 5.14
CA TYR A 169 19.89 7.15 4.98
C TYR A 169 18.91 6.83 6.09
N THR A 170 18.33 7.88 6.69
CA THR A 170 17.28 7.83 7.71
C THR A 170 16.07 8.67 7.31
N TYR A 171 15.98 9.04 6.02
CA TYR A 171 14.96 9.91 5.45
C TYR A 171 14.67 9.54 3.98
N ASN A 172 13.55 9.96 3.43
CA ASN A 172 13.11 9.57 2.07
C ASN A 172 13.92 10.20 0.91
N ALA A 173 14.84 11.11 1.15
CA ALA A 173 15.74 11.70 0.15
C ALA A 173 15.08 12.06 -1.20
N ASN A 174 13.79 12.39 -1.20
CA ASN A 174 12.96 12.64 -2.40
C ASN A 174 13.06 11.48 -3.43
N TRP A 175 13.22 10.24 -2.98
CA TRP A 175 13.35 9.05 -3.82
C TRP A 175 14.48 9.15 -4.86
N LYS A 176 15.56 9.81 -4.51
CA LYS A 176 16.74 9.98 -5.37
C LYS A 176 18.04 9.43 -4.78
N PRO A 177 18.06 8.59 -3.74
CA PRO A 177 19.31 7.98 -3.33
C PRO A 177 19.75 7.02 -4.42
N GLN A 178 21.00 7.03 -4.72
CA GLN A 178 21.59 6.00 -5.57
C GLN A 178 22.34 5.05 -4.65
N PHE A 179 21.67 4.01 -4.19
CA PHE A 179 22.31 2.96 -3.44
C PHE A 179 23.27 2.20 -4.34
N THR A 180 24.46 1.95 -3.82
CA THR A 180 25.57 1.33 -4.57
C THR A 180 25.95 -0.04 -4.02
N CYS A 181 25.37 -0.44 -2.90
CA CYS A 181 25.59 -1.75 -2.28
C CYS A 181 24.98 -2.88 -3.12
N ASP A 182 25.44 -4.09 -2.87
CA ASP A 182 24.82 -5.28 -3.40
C ASP A 182 23.42 -5.48 -2.80
N THR A 183 22.57 -6.12 -3.56
CA THR A 183 21.18 -6.42 -3.19
C THR A 183 20.92 -7.92 -3.17
N LEU A 184 19.77 -8.32 -2.63
CA LEU A 184 19.27 -9.70 -2.75
C LEU A 184 19.15 -10.11 -4.23
N TYR A 185 18.77 -9.19 -5.11
CA TYR A 185 18.65 -9.46 -6.56
C TYR A 185 20.00 -9.81 -7.19
N ASP A 186 21.09 -9.17 -6.75
CA ASP A 186 22.45 -9.50 -7.19
C ASP A 186 22.85 -10.90 -6.72
N ARG A 187 22.49 -11.28 -5.49
CA ARG A 187 22.74 -12.63 -4.95
C ARG A 187 21.95 -13.70 -5.71
N ILE A 188 20.66 -13.48 -6.00
CA ILE A 188 19.83 -14.40 -6.79
C ILE A 188 20.37 -14.52 -8.21
N LYS A 189 20.72 -13.40 -8.85
CA LYS A 189 21.29 -13.39 -10.21
C LYS A 189 22.59 -14.17 -10.33
N ALA A 190 23.39 -14.22 -9.27
CA ALA A 190 24.64 -14.98 -9.24
C ALA A 190 24.41 -16.49 -9.30
N ASP A 191 23.23 -16.98 -8.93
CA ASP A 191 22.78 -18.36 -9.09
C ASP A 191 21.87 -18.47 -10.32
N LYS A 192 22.39 -19.09 -11.39
CA LYS A 192 21.68 -19.20 -12.69
C LYS A 192 20.43 -20.09 -12.66
N SER A 193 20.22 -20.86 -11.60
CA SER A 193 19.04 -21.71 -11.41
C SER A 193 17.85 -20.96 -10.82
N LEU A 194 18.08 -19.77 -10.29
CA LEU A 194 17.07 -18.96 -9.62
C LEU A 194 16.68 -17.75 -10.46
N SER A 195 15.50 -17.23 -10.17
CA SER A 195 14.95 -16.06 -10.87
C SER A 195 14.22 -15.13 -9.91
N TRP A 196 14.09 -13.88 -10.33
CA TRP A 196 13.36 -12.88 -9.55
C TRP A 196 12.55 -11.96 -10.45
N ARG A 197 11.50 -11.33 -9.88
CA ARG A 197 10.68 -10.33 -10.56
C ARG A 197 10.11 -9.33 -9.57
N VAL A 198 10.05 -8.06 -10.00
CA VAL A 198 9.29 -7.00 -9.32
C VAL A 198 7.99 -6.79 -10.09
N TYR A 199 6.87 -6.94 -9.39
CA TYR A 199 5.54 -6.64 -9.90
C TYR A 199 5.10 -5.30 -9.29
N TYR A 200 5.03 -4.25 -10.08
CA TYR A 200 4.68 -2.93 -9.61
C TYR A 200 3.37 -2.43 -10.22
N HIS A 201 2.66 -1.54 -9.51
CA HIS A 201 1.42 -0.94 -9.99
C HIS A 201 1.69 0.38 -10.73
N ASP A 202 2.21 1.39 -10.03
CA ASP A 202 2.45 2.73 -10.59
C ASP A 202 3.89 3.20 -10.42
N LYS A 203 4.65 2.53 -9.56
CA LYS A 203 6.02 2.90 -9.21
C LYS A 203 6.84 1.64 -8.93
N ASP A 204 7.99 1.54 -9.56
CA ASP A 204 8.99 0.52 -9.24
C ASP A 204 10.03 1.11 -8.30
N ASP A 205 9.83 0.91 -7.00
CA ASP A 205 10.70 1.43 -5.97
C ASP A 205 12.09 0.77 -5.96
N VAL A 206 12.20 -0.46 -6.45
CA VAL A 206 13.49 -1.16 -6.55
C VAL A 206 14.41 -0.48 -7.56
N LEU A 207 13.90 -0.18 -8.77
CA LEU A 207 14.68 0.55 -9.78
C LEU A 207 15.03 1.97 -9.35
N GLU A 208 14.12 2.63 -8.63
CA GLU A 208 14.38 3.99 -8.14
C GLU A 208 15.46 4.01 -7.06
N LEU A 209 15.48 3.03 -6.16
CA LEU A 209 16.46 2.94 -5.08
C LEU A 209 17.81 2.36 -5.54
N TYR A 210 17.77 1.41 -6.48
CA TYR A 210 18.96 0.65 -6.92
C TYR A 210 19.13 0.70 -8.44
N PRO A 211 19.65 1.81 -8.99
CA PRO A 211 19.77 1.94 -10.45
C PRO A 211 20.76 0.95 -11.10
N LYS A 212 21.54 0.22 -10.29
CA LYS A 212 22.42 -0.87 -10.74
C LYS A 212 21.70 -2.23 -10.85
N VAL A 213 20.54 -2.38 -10.23
CA VAL A 213 19.72 -3.59 -10.41
C VAL A 213 19.32 -3.67 -11.87
N GLU A 214 19.42 -4.85 -12.44
CA GLU A 214 19.22 -5.06 -13.86
C GLU A 214 17.85 -4.55 -14.32
N SER A 215 17.86 -3.57 -15.21
CA SER A 215 16.66 -2.99 -15.83
C SER A 215 16.10 -3.86 -16.99
N ASN A 216 16.25 -5.19 -16.91
CA ASN A 216 15.64 -6.08 -17.88
C ASN A 216 14.10 -5.98 -17.78
N PRO A 217 13.39 -5.64 -18.87
CA PRO A 217 11.93 -5.54 -18.86
C PRO A 217 11.20 -6.81 -18.38
N THR A 218 11.84 -7.97 -18.44
CA THR A 218 11.25 -9.24 -17.94
C THR A 218 11.29 -9.36 -16.42
N ASN A 219 12.10 -8.57 -15.74
CA ASN A 219 12.25 -8.58 -14.28
C ASN A 219 11.43 -7.48 -13.60
N HIS A 220 11.01 -6.45 -14.34
CA HIS A 220 10.25 -5.31 -13.83
C HIS A 220 8.98 -5.17 -14.66
N VAL A 221 7.85 -5.62 -14.13
CA VAL A 221 6.61 -5.76 -14.90
C VAL A 221 5.41 -5.19 -14.14
N LEU A 222 4.42 -4.71 -14.90
CA LEU A 222 3.17 -4.25 -14.31
C LEU A 222 2.40 -5.41 -13.67
N PHE A 223 1.97 -5.22 -12.43
CA PHE A 223 1.24 -6.22 -11.67
C PHE A 223 -0.03 -6.67 -12.41
N GLU A 224 -0.84 -5.72 -12.87
CA GLU A 224 -2.15 -5.97 -13.49
C GLU A 224 -2.07 -6.87 -14.74
N HIS A 225 -0.96 -6.81 -15.46
CA HIS A 225 -0.80 -7.53 -16.72
C HIS A 225 -0.06 -8.86 -16.57
N ASN A 226 0.73 -9.03 -15.52
CA ASN A 226 1.65 -10.15 -15.43
C ASN A 226 1.40 -11.09 -14.28
N PHE A 227 1.09 -10.58 -13.08
CA PHE A 227 1.03 -11.41 -11.87
C PHE A 227 0.02 -12.56 -12.01
N LEU A 228 -1.21 -12.26 -12.38
CA LEU A 228 -2.27 -13.28 -12.53
C LEU A 228 -1.95 -14.29 -13.62
N SER A 229 -1.36 -13.84 -14.73
CA SER A 229 -0.95 -14.75 -15.84
C SER A 229 0.21 -15.65 -15.45
N ASP A 230 1.18 -15.13 -14.67
CA ASP A 230 2.31 -15.90 -14.17
C ASP A 230 1.87 -16.98 -13.17
N VAL A 231 0.93 -16.64 -12.28
CA VAL A 231 0.31 -17.62 -11.37
C VAL A 231 -0.46 -18.69 -12.15
N ALA A 232 -1.28 -18.30 -13.12
CA ALA A 232 -2.08 -19.24 -13.89
C ALA A 232 -1.22 -20.16 -14.77
N GLY A 233 -0.10 -19.65 -15.27
CA GLY A 233 0.84 -20.35 -16.14
C GLY A 233 1.94 -21.15 -15.42
N ASP A 234 1.95 -21.21 -14.07
CA ASP A 234 3.07 -21.77 -13.26
C ASP A 234 4.43 -21.15 -13.67
N ALA A 235 4.45 -19.83 -13.86
CA ALA A 235 5.59 -19.06 -14.36
C ALA A 235 6.13 -18.04 -13.34
N LEU A 236 5.74 -18.15 -12.07
CA LEU A 236 6.27 -17.31 -11.01
C LEU A 236 7.78 -17.54 -10.87
N PRO A 237 8.56 -16.46 -10.65
CA PRO A 237 9.98 -16.63 -10.35
C PRO A 237 10.19 -17.18 -8.92
N THR A 238 11.43 -17.49 -8.59
CA THR A 238 11.81 -17.91 -7.24
C THR A 238 11.50 -16.82 -6.21
N TYR A 239 11.80 -15.56 -6.55
CA TYR A 239 11.53 -14.40 -5.68
C TYR A 239 10.71 -13.35 -6.42
N SER A 240 9.56 -13.03 -5.87
CA SER A 240 8.64 -11.99 -6.35
C SER A 240 8.50 -10.90 -5.31
N PHE A 241 8.77 -9.66 -5.69
CA PHE A 241 8.47 -8.51 -4.86
C PHE A 241 7.28 -7.75 -5.47
N VAL A 242 6.24 -7.51 -4.68
CA VAL A 242 5.04 -6.80 -5.11
C VAL A 242 5.02 -5.42 -4.49
N THR A 243 5.06 -4.39 -5.34
CA THR A 243 4.96 -2.99 -4.96
C THR A 243 3.53 -2.51 -5.19
N PRO A 244 2.81 -2.06 -4.16
CA PRO A 244 1.45 -1.55 -4.28
C PRO A 244 1.42 -0.21 -5.04
N ALA A 245 0.22 0.28 -5.38
CA ALA A 245 0.03 1.61 -5.92
C ALA A 245 0.21 2.67 -4.83
N PHE A 246 1.18 3.57 -5.03
CA PHE A 246 1.48 4.69 -4.14
C PHE A 246 0.67 5.95 -4.48
N ILE A 247 0.50 6.21 -5.77
CA ILE A 247 -0.10 7.45 -6.29
C ILE A 247 -1.54 7.18 -6.71
N GLY A 248 -1.80 5.99 -7.25
CA GLY A 248 -3.06 5.63 -7.86
C GLY A 248 -3.28 6.32 -9.22
N SER A 249 -4.39 6.00 -9.84
CA SER A 249 -4.81 6.57 -11.13
C SER A 249 -6.32 6.75 -11.15
N GLN A 250 -6.86 7.26 -12.25
CA GLN A 250 -8.32 7.33 -12.43
C GLN A 250 -9.00 5.94 -12.45
N GLN A 251 -8.24 4.89 -12.81
CA GLN A 251 -8.74 3.52 -12.87
C GLN A 251 -8.42 2.71 -11.62
N ASN A 252 -7.31 3.02 -10.93
CA ASN A 252 -6.80 2.24 -9.81
C ASN A 252 -6.58 3.15 -8.59
N ALA A 253 -7.29 2.90 -7.51
CA ALA A 253 -7.06 3.61 -6.25
C ALA A 253 -5.68 3.29 -5.67
N VAL A 254 -5.14 4.18 -4.83
CA VAL A 254 -4.00 3.89 -3.96
C VAL A 254 -4.34 2.65 -3.13
N ASN A 255 -3.48 1.63 -3.16
CA ASN A 255 -3.71 0.36 -2.48
C ASN A 255 -2.53 -0.06 -1.59
N SER A 256 -1.75 0.92 -1.15
CA SER A 256 -0.60 0.73 -0.26
C SER A 256 -0.93 0.76 1.23
N MET A 257 -2.09 1.23 1.64
CA MET A 257 -2.52 1.61 3.00
C MET A 257 -1.90 2.90 3.53
N HIS A 258 -1.06 3.59 2.76
CA HIS A 258 -0.48 4.87 3.19
C HIS A 258 -1.58 5.91 3.49
N ALA A 259 -1.48 6.56 4.66
CA ALA A 259 -2.34 7.69 4.97
C ALA A 259 -2.05 8.88 4.01
N PRO A 260 -3.03 9.66 3.58
CA PRO A 260 -4.43 9.63 4.03
C PRO A 260 -5.35 8.70 3.21
N ALA A 261 -4.82 7.91 2.28
CA ALA A 261 -5.64 7.07 1.41
C ALA A 261 -6.49 6.05 2.19
N ASP A 262 -7.60 5.65 1.55
CA ASP A 262 -8.46 4.58 2.05
C ASP A 262 -7.70 3.25 2.10
N VAL A 263 -7.80 2.55 3.23
CA VAL A 263 -7.09 1.27 3.43
C VAL A 263 -7.76 0.09 2.72
N ARG A 264 -9.04 0.19 2.36
CA ARG A 264 -9.83 -0.91 1.78
C ARG A 264 -9.34 -1.40 0.40
N PRO A 265 -8.79 -0.55 -0.49
CA PRO A 265 -8.14 -1.02 -1.71
C PRO A 265 -6.98 -1.99 -1.48
N ALA A 266 -6.25 -1.85 -0.37
CA ALA A 266 -5.19 -2.79 -0.04
C ALA A 266 -5.73 -4.14 0.45
N GLU A 267 -6.84 -4.15 1.21
CA GLU A 267 -7.56 -5.40 1.54
C GLU A 267 -7.90 -6.18 0.25
N LYS A 268 -8.38 -5.46 -0.78
CA LYS A 268 -8.64 -6.06 -2.09
C LYS A 268 -7.37 -6.59 -2.76
N LEU A 269 -6.28 -5.85 -2.78
CA LEU A 269 -5.01 -6.30 -3.34
C LEU A 269 -4.51 -7.60 -2.69
N ILE A 270 -4.56 -7.65 -1.35
CA ILE A 270 -4.19 -8.84 -0.59
C ILE A 270 -5.06 -10.04 -1.00
N ALA A 271 -6.38 -9.83 -1.07
CA ALA A 271 -7.33 -10.86 -1.46
C ALA A 271 -7.14 -11.33 -2.92
N ASP A 272 -6.83 -10.43 -3.84
CA ASP A 272 -6.56 -10.75 -5.24
C ASP A 272 -5.32 -11.66 -5.37
N ILE A 273 -4.21 -11.31 -4.68
CA ILE A 273 -2.99 -12.15 -4.66
C ILE A 273 -3.29 -13.52 -4.06
N TYR A 274 -3.89 -13.57 -2.89
CA TYR A 274 -4.21 -14.81 -2.19
C TYR A 274 -5.15 -15.71 -3.01
N SER A 275 -6.21 -15.15 -3.58
CA SER A 275 -7.18 -15.89 -4.39
C SER A 275 -6.55 -16.42 -5.69
N ALA A 276 -5.68 -15.63 -6.32
CA ALA A 276 -4.94 -16.07 -7.49
C ALA A 276 -4.07 -17.30 -7.18
N LEU A 277 -3.29 -17.24 -6.10
CA LEU A 277 -2.45 -18.35 -5.67
C LEU A 277 -3.27 -19.61 -5.38
N ARG A 278 -4.38 -19.50 -4.66
CA ARG A 278 -5.27 -20.62 -4.37
C ARG A 278 -5.93 -21.22 -5.60
N SER A 279 -6.17 -20.42 -6.64
CA SER A 279 -6.80 -20.89 -7.88
C SER A 279 -5.93 -21.88 -8.67
N ASN A 280 -4.61 -21.88 -8.43
CA ASN A 280 -3.67 -22.84 -9.00
C ASN A 280 -3.03 -23.66 -7.87
N GLU A 281 -3.58 -24.84 -7.60
CA GLU A 281 -3.12 -25.73 -6.50
C GLU A 281 -1.64 -26.08 -6.61
N ALA A 282 -1.12 -26.29 -7.83
CA ALA A 282 0.28 -26.63 -8.04
C ALA A 282 1.20 -25.49 -7.59
N VAL A 283 0.87 -24.26 -7.96
CA VAL A 283 1.59 -23.05 -7.53
C VAL A 283 1.39 -22.82 -6.04
N TRP A 284 0.16 -22.96 -5.52
CA TRP A 284 -0.14 -22.71 -4.12
C TRP A 284 0.70 -23.57 -3.17
N LYS A 285 0.87 -24.87 -3.50
CA LYS A 285 1.69 -25.79 -2.71
C LYS A 285 3.18 -25.48 -2.71
N LYS A 286 3.66 -24.73 -3.68
CA LYS A 286 5.08 -24.35 -3.85
C LYS A 286 5.38 -22.93 -3.33
N THR A 287 4.36 -22.20 -2.87
CA THR A 287 4.46 -20.77 -2.58
C THR A 287 4.43 -20.45 -1.09
N LEU A 288 5.34 -19.58 -0.67
CA LEU A 288 5.24 -18.81 0.56
C LEU A 288 4.90 -17.36 0.19
N PHE A 289 3.72 -16.90 0.57
CA PHE A 289 3.31 -15.51 0.48
C PHE A 289 3.58 -14.81 1.81
N ILE A 290 4.44 -13.79 1.78
CA ILE A 290 4.83 -12.96 2.93
C ILE A 290 4.20 -11.60 2.73
N LEU A 291 3.33 -11.21 3.66
CA LEU A 291 2.77 -9.88 3.74
C LEU A 291 3.44 -9.14 4.89
N VAL A 292 3.97 -7.97 4.64
CA VAL A 292 4.65 -7.14 5.65
C VAL A 292 4.42 -5.66 5.37
N PHE A 293 4.49 -4.83 6.40
CA PHE A 293 4.46 -3.37 6.26
C PHE A 293 5.87 -2.81 6.43
N ASP A 294 6.15 -1.68 5.79
CA ASP A 294 7.48 -1.07 5.77
C ASP A 294 7.84 -0.40 7.11
N GLU A 295 6.91 0.37 7.68
CA GLU A 295 7.08 1.02 8.97
C GLU A 295 5.70 1.38 9.58
N HIS A 296 5.67 1.95 10.79
CA HIS A 296 4.47 2.11 11.60
C HIS A 296 3.58 3.31 11.22
N GLY A 297 4.01 4.20 10.31
CA GLY A 297 3.23 5.35 9.85
C GLY A 297 2.94 6.43 10.90
N GLY A 298 3.68 6.43 12.01
CA GLY A 298 3.42 7.31 13.15
C GLY A 298 2.23 6.91 14.00
N TYR A 299 1.55 5.80 13.69
CA TYR A 299 0.46 5.24 14.50
C TYR A 299 0.99 4.55 15.76
N TYR A 300 0.17 4.56 16.81
CA TYR A 300 0.55 4.02 18.11
C TYR A 300 0.88 2.52 18.05
N ASP A 301 1.93 2.15 18.76
CA ASP A 301 2.25 0.78 19.16
C ASP A 301 2.76 0.79 20.60
N HIS A 302 2.37 -0.20 21.42
CA HIS A 302 2.72 -0.21 22.82
C HIS A 302 4.05 -0.90 23.12
N VAL A 303 4.56 -1.71 22.17
CA VAL A 303 5.79 -2.49 22.37
C VAL A 303 7.02 -1.67 22.00
N GLN A 304 7.97 -1.61 22.92
CA GLN A 304 9.24 -0.94 22.71
C GLN A 304 10.06 -1.65 21.62
N PRO A 305 10.69 -0.91 20.69
CA PRO A 305 11.57 -1.52 19.71
C PRO A 305 12.81 -2.14 20.38
N PRO A 306 13.31 -3.32 19.93
CA PRO A 306 14.48 -3.95 20.51
C PRO A 306 15.79 -3.32 20.00
N ALA A 307 16.87 -3.63 20.71
CA ALA A 307 18.23 -3.38 20.23
C ALA A 307 18.59 -4.31 19.06
N THR A 308 19.52 -3.86 18.23
CA THR A 308 20.04 -4.62 17.10
C THR A 308 21.48 -4.22 16.79
N VAL A 309 22.08 -4.78 15.72
CA VAL A 309 23.44 -4.42 15.27
C VAL A 309 23.38 -3.40 14.13
N SER A 310 24.41 -2.57 14.04
CA SER A 310 24.58 -1.73 12.84
C SER A 310 24.79 -2.62 11.61
N PRO A 311 24.16 -2.32 10.44
CA PRO A 311 24.28 -3.16 9.26
C PRO A 311 25.70 -3.18 8.68
N ASP A 312 26.34 -2.02 8.60
CA ASP A 312 27.58 -1.77 7.82
C ASP A 312 28.55 -0.82 8.53
N GLY A 313 28.23 -0.42 9.77
CA GLY A 313 29.02 0.55 10.54
C GLY A 313 28.87 2.00 10.08
N ILE A 314 28.05 2.28 9.06
CA ILE A 314 27.79 3.63 8.58
C ILE A 314 26.79 4.31 9.52
N MET A 315 27.17 5.50 10.00
CA MET A 315 26.26 6.34 10.80
C MET A 315 25.18 7.00 9.93
N GLY A 316 24.06 7.29 10.54
CA GLY A 316 23.01 8.08 9.91
C GLY A 316 23.55 9.43 9.41
N ARG A 317 23.15 9.81 8.20
CA ARG A 317 23.56 11.06 7.58
C ARG A 317 23.12 12.26 8.39
N THR A 318 23.97 13.28 8.43
CA THR A 318 23.71 14.57 9.10
C THR A 318 24.02 15.75 8.19
N ASP A 319 24.03 15.51 6.89
CA ASP A 319 24.33 16.51 5.84
C ASP A 319 23.19 17.50 5.59
N GLN A 320 22.05 17.33 6.26
CA GLN A 320 20.92 18.25 6.24
C GLN A 320 20.59 18.72 7.67
N PRO A 321 20.21 19.99 7.88
CA PRO A 321 20.01 20.55 9.21
C PRO A 321 18.83 19.96 9.99
N PHE A 322 17.91 19.26 9.31
CA PHE A 322 16.78 18.59 9.94
C PHE A 322 17.07 17.14 10.36
N LEU A 323 18.22 16.58 9.97
CA LEU A 323 18.60 15.23 10.29
C LEU A 323 19.17 15.14 11.70
N VAL A 324 18.85 14.03 12.37
CA VAL A 324 19.39 13.70 13.67
C VAL A 324 20.33 12.50 13.58
N PRO A 325 21.40 12.44 14.39
CA PRO A 325 22.34 11.33 14.34
C PRO A 325 21.67 10.01 14.76
N PHE A 326 22.06 8.91 14.10
CA PHE A 326 21.57 7.57 14.39
C PHE A 326 22.65 6.51 14.10
N ASP A 327 22.80 5.52 14.98
CA ASP A 327 23.84 4.50 14.89
C ASP A 327 23.35 3.14 14.35
N PHE A 328 22.08 3.05 13.98
CA PHE A 328 21.41 1.84 13.50
C PHE A 328 21.44 0.65 14.48
N LYS A 329 21.58 0.88 15.77
CA LYS A 329 21.60 -0.16 16.82
C LYS A 329 20.27 -0.33 17.54
N ARG A 330 19.21 0.24 17.01
CA ARG A 330 17.83 0.11 17.48
C ARG A 330 16.93 -0.09 16.27
N LEU A 331 16.02 -1.06 16.33
CA LEU A 331 14.96 -1.22 15.34
C LEU A 331 13.93 -0.08 15.44
N GLY A 332 13.08 0.05 14.45
CA GLY A 332 11.87 0.86 14.53
C GLY A 332 10.74 0.13 15.27
N LEU A 333 9.52 0.63 15.17
CA LEU A 333 8.36 0.02 15.83
C LEU A 333 7.89 -1.24 15.09
N ARG A 334 7.01 -1.99 15.78
CA ARG A 334 6.39 -3.17 15.18
C ARG A 334 5.52 -2.81 13.98
N VAL A 335 5.54 -3.71 13.01
CA VAL A 335 4.70 -3.66 11.83
C VAL A 335 3.94 -4.98 11.68
N PRO A 336 2.75 -4.99 11.05
CA PRO A 336 2.05 -6.23 10.75
C PRO A 336 2.87 -7.10 9.81
N ALA A 337 2.94 -8.41 10.10
CA ALA A 337 3.56 -9.38 9.19
C ALA A 337 2.86 -10.73 9.27
N LEU A 338 2.61 -11.35 8.11
CA LEU A 338 1.98 -12.65 7.96
C LEU A 338 2.79 -13.57 7.05
N LEU A 339 2.91 -14.84 7.44
CA LEU A 339 3.46 -15.91 6.60
C LEU A 339 2.30 -16.81 6.16
N ILE A 340 1.99 -16.80 4.87
CA ILE A 340 0.78 -17.39 4.30
C ILE A 340 1.17 -18.52 3.35
N SER A 341 0.77 -19.74 3.69
CA SER A 341 0.99 -20.94 2.86
C SER A 341 0.04 -22.05 3.30
N PRO A 342 -0.39 -22.96 2.40
CA PRO A 342 -1.20 -24.10 2.78
C PRO A 342 -0.49 -25.08 3.73
N TRP A 343 0.82 -24.95 3.90
CA TRP A 343 1.61 -25.78 4.81
C TRP A 343 1.59 -25.30 6.27
N PHE A 344 0.97 -24.16 6.55
CA PHE A 344 0.98 -23.58 7.89
C PHE A 344 -0.40 -23.68 8.54
N ALA A 345 -0.41 -24.22 9.77
CA ALA A 345 -1.54 -24.08 10.67
C ALA A 345 -1.57 -22.67 11.27
N PRO A 346 -2.74 -22.20 11.75
CA PRO A 346 -2.84 -20.96 12.51
C PRO A 346 -1.85 -20.94 13.67
N ALA A 347 -1.04 -19.90 13.76
CA ALA A 347 -0.05 -19.75 14.84
C ALA A 347 0.31 -18.26 15.02
N VAL A 348 0.77 -17.93 16.21
CA VAL A 348 1.47 -16.67 16.50
C VAL A 348 2.96 -16.98 16.66
N ASP A 349 3.80 -16.19 16.01
CA ASP A 349 5.25 -16.27 16.14
C ASP A 349 5.80 -14.96 16.73
N SER A 350 6.20 -15.03 17.99
CA SER A 350 6.77 -13.90 18.74
C SER A 350 8.31 -13.82 18.64
N THR A 351 8.90 -14.45 17.65
CA THR A 351 10.32 -14.25 17.33
C THR A 351 10.54 -12.81 16.85
N VAL A 352 11.58 -12.17 17.37
CA VAL A 352 11.96 -10.83 16.90
C VAL A 352 12.52 -10.92 15.48
N TYR A 353 11.72 -10.50 14.53
CA TYR A 353 12.07 -10.36 13.12
C TYR A 353 12.24 -8.90 12.74
N SER A 354 12.93 -8.66 11.65
CA SER A 354 12.97 -7.35 10.97
C SER A 354 12.96 -7.54 9.45
N HIS A 355 12.96 -6.46 8.67
CA HIS A 355 13.00 -6.58 7.22
C HIS A 355 14.24 -7.32 6.72
N SER A 356 15.36 -7.17 7.41
CA SER A 356 16.61 -7.90 7.13
C SER A 356 16.49 -9.42 7.29
N THR A 357 15.43 -9.91 7.96
CA THR A 357 15.07 -11.34 8.01
C THR A 357 14.82 -11.90 6.61
N LEU A 358 14.22 -11.10 5.71
CA LEU A 358 13.86 -11.55 4.36
C LEU A 358 15.09 -11.89 3.52
N PRO A 359 16.02 -10.94 3.23
CA PRO A 359 17.22 -11.27 2.48
C PRO A 359 18.07 -12.32 3.18
N GLY A 360 18.22 -12.23 4.51
CA GLY A 360 18.99 -13.22 5.26
C GLY A 360 18.43 -14.65 5.15
N SER A 361 17.11 -14.82 5.19
CA SER A 361 16.47 -16.14 5.07
C SER A 361 16.60 -16.71 3.64
N ILE A 362 16.43 -15.89 2.61
CA ILE A 362 16.57 -16.33 1.22
C ILE A 362 18.03 -16.71 0.91
N ILE A 363 18.99 -15.87 1.33
CA ILE A 363 20.42 -16.16 1.16
C ILE A 363 20.80 -17.47 1.84
N GLU A 364 20.36 -17.68 3.08
CA GLU A 364 20.65 -18.92 3.83
C GLU A 364 19.97 -20.13 3.20
N ALA A 365 18.69 -20.04 2.86
CA ALA A 365 17.90 -21.13 2.33
C ALA A 365 18.48 -21.69 1.02
N PHE A 366 18.88 -20.81 0.11
CA PHE A 366 19.45 -21.18 -1.18
C PHE A 366 20.99 -21.23 -1.17
N ASN A 367 21.63 -20.93 -0.05
CA ASN A 367 23.10 -20.83 0.05
C ASN A 367 23.69 -19.95 -1.07
N LEU A 368 23.12 -18.75 -1.21
CA LEU A 368 23.41 -17.89 -2.36
C LEU A 368 24.89 -17.45 -2.41
N PRO A 369 25.48 -17.38 -3.60
CA PRO A 369 26.85 -16.89 -3.79
C PRO A 369 27.05 -15.50 -3.19
N GLY A 370 28.22 -15.28 -2.55
CA GLY A 370 28.56 -14.02 -1.91
C GLY A 370 28.08 -13.90 -0.46
N GLY A 371 27.21 -14.81 0.01
CA GLY A 371 26.73 -14.84 1.39
C GLY A 371 25.87 -13.63 1.79
N PHE A 372 25.75 -13.38 3.08
CA PHE A 372 24.95 -12.29 3.62
C PHE A 372 25.40 -10.91 3.10
N LEU A 373 24.45 -9.97 3.03
CA LEU A 373 24.68 -8.63 2.49
C LEU A 373 25.39 -7.72 3.50
N THR A 374 24.99 -7.85 4.77
CA THR A 374 25.49 -7.02 5.87
C THR A 374 25.56 -7.81 7.18
N GLU A 375 26.00 -7.19 8.25
CA GLU A 375 25.93 -7.80 9.58
C GLU A 375 24.48 -7.88 10.09
N ARG A 376 23.58 -7.00 9.61
CA ARG A 376 22.18 -6.98 10.02
C ARG A 376 21.44 -8.24 9.56
N ASP A 377 21.49 -8.59 8.28
CA ASP A 377 20.85 -9.78 7.76
C ASP A 377 21.56 -11.07 8.18
N ARG A 378 22.85 -11.01 8.51
CA ARG A 378 23.60 -12.12 9.12
C ARG A 378 23.03 -12.46 10.50
N GLN A 379 22.80 -11.48 11.37
CA GLN A 379 22.35 -11.67 12.76
C GLN A 379 20.84 -11.71 12.92
N ALA A 380 20.07 -11.20 11.98
CA ALA A 380 18.61 -11.28 12.02
C ALA A 380 18.14 -12.73 12.16
N ALA A 381 17.07 -12.95 12.91
CA ALA A 381 16.42 -14.24 12.96
C ALA A 381 15.99 -14.69 11.56
N LYS A 382 16.13 -16.00 11.27
CA LYS A 382 15.83 -16.57 9.97
C LYS A 382 14.52 -17.34 9.98
N LEU A 383 13.81 -17.28 8.87
CA LEU A 383 12.63 -18.12 8.63
C LEU A 383 13.01 -19.55 8.25
N THR A 384 14.27 -19.80 7.86
CA THR A 384 14.73 -20.99 7.17
C THR A 384 14.40 -22.28 7.92
N GLN A 385 14.86 -22.44 9.15
CA GLN A 385 14.70 -23.70 9.89
C GLN A 385 13.26 -23.96 10.30
N ARG A 386 12.51 -22.93 10.63
CA ARG A 386 11.14 -23.06 11.15
C ARG A 386 10.10 -23.20 10.06
N TYR A 387 10.29 -22.51 8.94
CA TYR A 387 9.26 -22.38 7.91
C TYR A 387 9.70 -22.85 6.53
N LEU A 388 10.95 -22.64 6.11
CA LEU A 388 11.36 -22.85 4.73
C LEU A 388 11.84 -24.27 4.44
N VAL A 389 12.38 -24.98 5.45
CA VAL A 389 12.80 -26.37 5.29
C VAL A 389 11.58 -27.29 5.27
N ALA A 390 11.56 -28.23 4.34
CA ALA A 390 10.51 -29.24 4.23
C ALA A 390 10.44 -30.09 5.51
N ASP A 391 9.25 -30.14 6.07
CA ASP A 391 8.94 -30.95 7.25
C ASP A 391 8.00 -32.08 6.81
N PRO A 392 8.44 -33.34 6.83
CA PRO A 392 7.63 -34.47 6.38
C PRO A 392 6.40 -34.72 7.27
N THR A 393 6.35 -34.14 8.46
CA THR A 393 5.19 -34.24 9.34
C THR A 393 4.10 -33.21 9.00
N ARG A 394 4.43 -32.16 8.23
CA ARG A 394 3.45 -31.19 7.77
C ARG A 394 2.59 -31.77 6.66
N GLN A 395 1.30 -31.51 6.79
CA GLN A 395 0.35 -31.79 5.73
C GLN A 395 -0.17 -30.45 5.18
N TRP A 396 -0.28 -30.35 3.87
CA TRP A 396 -0.87 -29.17 3.28
C TRP A 396 -2.39 -29.15 3.52
N ARG A 397 -2.92 -27.95 3.72
CA ARG A 397 -4.31 -27.71 4.08
C ARG A 397 -5.15 -27.47 2.84
N THR A 398 -6.31 -28.09 2.79
CA THR A 398 -7.36 -27.83 1.80
C THR A 398 -8.46 -26.87 2.32
N ASP A 399 -8.48 -26.65 3.63
CA ASP A 399 -9.46 -25.85 4.36
C ASP A 399 -9.02 -24.39 4.54
N THR A 400 -8.17 -23.87 3.64
CA THR A 400 -7.77 -22.48 3.67
C THR A 400 -8.97 -21.58 3.35
N PRO A 401 -9.16 -20.45 4.09
CA PRO A 401 -10.39 -19.68 4.07
C PRO A 401 -10.65 -18.97 2.74
N ASP A 402 -11.91 -18.77 2.41
CA ASP A 402 -12.31 -17.76 1.44
C ASP A 402 -12.31 -16.38 2.09
N LEU A 403 -11.96 -15.35 1.31
CA LEU A 403 -11.86 -14.00 1.83
C LEU A 403 -13.08 -13.16 1.44
N VAL A 404 -13.59 -12.40 2.42
CA VAL A 404 -14.63 -11.41 2.20
C VAL A 404 -13.97 -10.05 2.04
N VAL A 405 -14.00 -9.54 0.81
CA VAL A 405 -13.44 -8.21 0.52
C VAL A 405 -14.46 -7.14 0.92
N PRO A 406 -14.04 -6.10 1.69
CA PRO A 406 -14.93 -4.99 2.02
C PRO A 406 -15.41 -4.30 0.75
N VAL A 407 -16.71 -4.01 0.69
CA VAL A 407 -17.28 -3.22 -0.41
C VAL A 407 -16.67 -1.84 -0.34
N GLN A 408 -15.89 -1.51 -1.37
CA GLN A 408 -15.36 -0.16 -1.52
C GLN A 408 -16.46 0.70 -2.15
N PRO A 409 -16.79 1.87 -1.57
CA PRO A 409 -17.50 2.87 -2.33
C PRO A 409 -16.61 3.22 -3.52
N GLN A 410 -17.01 2.86 -4.70
CA GLN A 410 -16.33 3.32 -5.92
C GLN A 410 -16.47 4.84 -5.93
N PRO A 411 -15.37 5.62 -5.98
CA PRO A 411 -15.52 7.06 -6.14
C PRO A 411 -16.23 7.31 -7.47
N LEU A 412 -17.12 8.31 -7.46
CA LEU A 412 -17.81 8.72 -8.68
C LEU A 412 -16.76 9.08 -9.75
N ASP A 413 -16.90 8.54 -10.95
CA ASP A 413 -16.10 8.93 -12.10
C ASP A 413 -16.44 10.35 -12.56
N ALA A 414 -15.66 10.90 -13.48
CA ALA A 414 -15.85 12.27 -13.97
C ALA A 414 -17.24 12.47 -14.60
N MET A 415 -17.74 11.49 -15.36
CA MET A 415 -19.05 11.53 -15.99
C MET A 415 -20.16 11.47 -14.92
N GLN A 416 -20.02 10.59 -13.93
CA GLN A 416 -20.97 10.48 -12.82
C GLN A 416 -21.03 11.78 -12.00
N ARG A 417 -19.90 12.45 -11.76
CA ARG A 417 -19.84 13.76 -11.09
C ARG A 417 -20.51 14.86 -11.91
N GLU A 418 -20.34 14.85 -13.22
CA GLU A 418 -20.98 15.81 -14.13
C GLU A 418 -22.49 15.60 -14.16
N VAL A 419 -22.96 14.38 -14.28
CA VAL A 419 -24.38 14.00 -14.22
C VAL A 419 -24.99 14.40 -12.87
N LEU A 420 -24.28 14.13 -11.78
CA LEU A 420 -24.70 14.50 -10.43
C LEU A 420 -24.79 16.01 -10.27
N ALA A 421 -23.80 16.77 -10.74
CA ALA A 421 -23.82 18.23 -10.73
C ALA A 421 -24.96 18.78 -11.60
N GLY A 422 -25.21 18.15 -12.75
CA GLY A 422 -26.33 18.50 -13.62
C GLY A 422 -27.71 18.28 -12.98
N SER A 423 -27.83 17.26 -12.12
CA SER A 423 -29.09 16.92 -11.44
C SER A 423 -29.59 17.99 -10.46
N VAL A 424 -28.68 18.87 -9.99
CA VAL A 424 -29.03 20.06 -9.17
C VAL A 424 -30.02 20.97 -9.91
N ASN A 425 -29.91 21.06 -11.24
CA ASN A 425 -30.80 21.88 -12.06
C ASN A 425 -32.24 21.36 -12.10
N LEU A 426 -32.49 20.12 -11.65
CA LEU A 426 -33.83 19.56 -11.54
C LEU A 426 -34.58 20.06 -10.31
N ASP A 427 -33.93 20.69 -9.32
CA ASP A 427 -34.66 21.32 -8.21
C ASP A 427 -35.56 22.44 -8.75
N PRO A 428 -36.87 22.36 -8.50
CA PRO A 428 -37.84 23.32 -9.04
C PRO A 428 -37.66 24.73 -8.48
N HIS A 429 -36.92 24.85 -7.37
CA HIS A 429 -36.69 26.14 -6.70
C HIS A 429 -35.25 26.61 -6.93
N PRO A 430 -35.00 27.58 -7.85
CA PRO A 430 -33.63 28.00 -8.19
C PRO A 430 -32.78 28.48 -7.01
N GLN A 431 -33.41 29.02 -5.96
CA GLN A 431 -32.73 29.46 -4.73
C GLN A 431 -32.11 28.30 -3.94
N ASN A 432 -32.63 27.07 -4.06
CA ASN A 432 -32.10 25.93 -3.36
C ASN A 432 -30.86 25.32 -4.06
N ARG A 433 -30.66 25.64 -5.36
CA ARG A 433 -29.58 25.02 -6.16
C ARG A 433 -28.19 25.40 -5.67
N SER A 434 -28.02 26.58 -5.09
CA SER A 434 -26.75 27.03 -4.50
C SER A 434 -26.39 26.30 -3.23
N ASP A 435 -27.38 25.75 -2.51
CA ASP A 435 -27.18 25.09 -1.22
C ASP A 435 -26.97 23.58 -1.38
N LEU A 436 -27.20 23.03 -2.58
CA LEU A 436 -27.02 21.60 -2.87
C LEU A 436 -25.54 21.28 -3.11
N ARG A 437 -24.94 20.60 -2.13
CA ARG A 437 -23.50 20.27 -2.16
C ARG A 437 -23.26 18.89 -2.77
N THR A 438 -23.23 18.82 -4.10
CA THR A 438 -22.92 17.55 -4.79
C THR A 438 -21.47 17.09 -4.61
N ARG A 439 -20.57 18.02 -4.28
CA ARG A 439 -19.16 17.71 -3.96
C ARG A 439 -18.98 16.84 -2.70
N ASP A 440 -19.93 16.88 -1.78
CA ASP A 440 -19.89 16.10 -0.54
C ASP A 440 -20.39 14.66 -0.77
N ILE A 441 -20.93 14.36 -1.94
CA ILE A 441 -21.38 13.04 -2.35
C ILE A 441 -20.19 12.27 -2.95
N GLN A 442 -19.78 11.20 -2.31
CA GLN A 442 -18.54 10.48 -2.64
C GLN A 442 -18.77 9.13 -3.33
N ASP A 443 -19.95 8.52 -3.14
CA ASP A 443 -20.22 7.18 -3.66
C ASP A 443 -21.47 7.13 -4.57
N PRO A 444 -21.54 6.14 -5.49
CA PRO A 444 -22.65 5.99 -6.43
C PRO A 444 -24.03 5.78 -5.79
N ALA A 445 -24.11 5.17 -4.59
CA ALA A 445 -25.39 4.95 -3.93
C ALA A 445 -25.97 6.26 -3.41
N GLN A 446 -25.14 7.11 -2.78
CA GLN A 446 -25.51 8.46 -2.37
C GLN A 446 -25.89 9.32 -3.57
N ALA A 447 -25.11 9.25 -4.67
CA ALA A 447 -25.39 9.95 -5.91
C ALA A 447 -26.73 9.54 -6.52
N THR A 448 -27.01 8.25 -6.58
CA THR A 448 -28.28 7.71 -7.08
C THR A 448 -29.46 8.16 -6.22
N HIS A 449 -29.32 8.12 -4.89
CA HIS A 449 -30.37 8.60 -3.96
C HIS A 449 -30.64 10.10 -4.16
N PHE A 450 -29.56 10.90 -4.23
CA PHE A 450 -29.68 12.35 -4.48
C PHE A 450 -30.40 12.63 -5.81
N MET A 451 -29.95 12.04 -6.92
CA MET A 451 -30.55 12.21 -8.23
C MET A 451 -32.03 11.83 -8.27
N ARG A 452 -32.39 10.68 -7.68
CA ARG A 452 -33.80 10.24 -7.57
C ARG A 452 -34.64 11.25 -6.80
N THR A 453 -34.09 11.80 -5.72
CA THR A 453 -34.76 12.86 -4.93
C THR A 453 -35.01 14.12 -5.75
N GLN A 454 -34.02 14.57 -6.56
CA GLN A 454 -34.20 15.74 -7.42
C GLN A 454 -35.22 15.49 -8.54
N VAL A 455 -35.19 14.31 -9.15
CA VAL A 455 -36.19 13.89 -10.16
C VAL A 455 -37.59 13.87 -9.55
N ALA A 456 -37.78 13.28 -8.38
CA ALA A 456 -39.08 13.23 -7.70
C ALA A 456 -39.63 14.64 -7.42
N LYS A 457 -38.82 15.52 -6.84
CA LYS A 457 -39.18 16.94 -6.60
C LYS A 457 -39.59 17.65 -7.87
N HIS A 458 -38.83 17.46 -8.96
CA HIS A 458 -39.10 18.05 -10.26
C HIS A 458 -40.46 17.61 -10.81
N LEU A 459 -40.73 16.31 -10.74
CA LEU A 459 -41.99 15.73 -11.22
C LEU A 459 -43.19 16.17 -10.38
N GLU A 460 -43.08 16.18 -9.05
CA GLU A 460 -44.12 16.70 -8.15
C GLU A 460 -44.48 18.17 -8.45
N HIS A 461 -43.45 19.01 -8.63
CA HIS A 461 -43.67 20.40 -8.98
C HIS A 461 -44.38 20.56 -10.33
N ARG A 462 -44.01 19.78 -11.35
CA ARG A 462 -44.65 19.79 -12.67
C ARG A 462 -46.11 19.29 -12.62
N LEU A 463 -46.37 18.28 -11.78
CA LEU A 463 -47.74 17.79 -11.57
C LEU A 463 -48.60 18.86 -10.88
N ALA A 464 -48.09 19.53 -9.86
CA ALA A 464 -48.75 20.62 -9.16
C ALA A 464 -49.03 21.82 -10.04
N SER A 465 -48.15 22.09 -11.05
CA SER A 465 -48.29 23.18 -12.00
C SER A 465 -49.12 22.88 -13.27
N GLY A 466 -49.85 21.75 -13.31
CA GLY A 466 -50.85 21.43 -14.36
C GLY A 466 -50.36 20.51 -15.50
N GLY A 467 -49.24 19.78 -15.32
CA GLY A 467 -48.75 18.77 -16.25
C GLY A 467 -49.49 17.41 -16.05
N ARG A 468 -50.14 16.88 -17.12
CA ARG A 468 -50.95 15.65 -17.06
C ARG A 468 -50.23 14.45 -16.52
N ALA A 469 -50.89 13.79 -15.52
CA ALA A 469 -50.50 12.58 -14.86
C ALA A 469 -50.40 11.37 -15.82
N ARG A 470 -49.17 10.94 -16.14
CA ARG A 470 -48.92 9.60 -16.74
C ARG A 470 -47.63 8.93 -16.29
N VAL A 471 -46.84 9.54 -15.42
CA VAL A 471 -45.53 9.03 -15.00
C VAL A 471 -45.47 8.69 -13.51
N ALA A 472 -46.46 9.07 -12.73
CA ALA A 472 -46.41 8.90 -11.27
C ALA A 472 -46.62 7.46 -10.76
N ALA A 473 -47.13 6.54 -11.58
CA ALA A 473 -47.46 5.17 -11.14
C ALA A 473 -46.26 4.21 -11.12
N GLU A 474 -45.17 4.51 -11.83
CA GLU A 474 -43.97 3.62 -11.92
C GLU A 474 -42.86 3.96 -10.90
N ILE A 475 -42.93 5.13 -10.26
CA ILE A 475 -41.87 5.61 -9.35
C ILE A 475 -42.17 5.38 -7.88
N THR A 476 -43.44 5.07 -7.52
CA THR A 476 -43.88 4.97 -6.12
C THR A 476 -44.01 3.55 -5.58
N ALA A 477 -43.43 2.52 -6.22
CA ALA A 477 -43.35 1.20 -5.63
C ALA A 477 -42.26 1.16 -4.55
N PRO A 478 -42.56 0.93 -3.26
CA PRO A 478 -41.56 0.83 -2.23
C PRO A 478 -40.83 -0.51 -2.31
N ASN A 479 -39.50 -0.44 -2.27
CA ASN A 479 -38.58 -1.50 -1.85
C ASN A 479 -38.89 -2.94 -2.30
N GLN A 480 -38.58 -3.26 -3.53
CA GLN A 480 -38.04 -4.57 -3.86
C GLN A 480 -36.80 -4.31 -4.74
N LEU A 481 -35.62 -4.49 -4.16
CA LEU A 481 -34.36 -4.61 -4.90
C LEU A 481 -34.50 -5.87 -5.76
N PRO A 482 -34.50 -5.80 -7.12
CA PRO A 482 -34.32 -6.99 -7.92
C PRO A 482 -32.85 -7.38 -7.77
N SER A 483 -32.64 -8.62 -7.32
CA SER A 483 -31.38 -9.30 -7.44
C SER A 483 -30.85 -9.17 -8.88
N THR A 484 -29.66 -8.65 -9.01
CA THR A 484 -28.66 -8.79 -10.06
C THR A 484 -29.07 -9.48 -11.37
N SER A 485 -28.85 -8.76 -12.43
CA SER A 485 -28.68 -9.11 -13.84
C SER A 485 -29.72 -8.47 -14.76
N VAL A 486 -29.42 -7.25 -15.15
CA VAL A 486 -29.96 -6.71 -16.40
C VAL A 486 -29.18 -7.37 -17.51
N SER A 487 -29.83 -8.25 -18.29
CA SER A 487 -29.18 -8.95 -19.40
C SER A 487 -28.67 -7.96 -20.46
N PRO A 488 -27.54 -8.23 -21.13
CA PRO A 488 -27.03 -7.38 -22.22
C PRO A 488 -28.04 -7.08 -23.33
N ALA A 489 -29.03 -7.96 -23.52
CA ALA A 489 -30.11 -7.77 -24.50
C ALA A 489 -31.07 -6.61 -24.12
N ARG A 490 -31.31 -6.39 -22.83
CA ARG A 490 -32.18 -5.29 -22.36
C ARG A 490 -31.48 -3.93 -22.45
N ILE A 491 -30.15 -3.90 -22.34
CA ILE A 491 -29.34 -2.68 -22.55
C ILE A 491 -29.33 -2.29 -24.02
N ALA A 492 -29.26 -3.28 -24.92
CA ALA A 492 -29.30 -3.05 -26.37
C ALA A 492 -30.68 -2.54 -26.85
N GLU A 493 -31.76 -2.98 -26.22
CA GLU A 493 -33.13 -2.55 -26.53
C GLU A 493 -33.38 -1.08 -26.08
N LEU A 494 -32.85 -0.67 -24.93
CA LEU A 494 -32.89 0.70 -24.46
C LEU A 494 -31.99 1.64 -25.27
N ALA A 495 -30.83 1.16 -25.75
CA ALA A 495 -29.94 1.92 -26.59
C ALA A 495 -30.51 2.15 -28.03
N SER A 496 -31.29 1.19 -28.55
CA SER A 496 -31.92 1.31 -29.87
C SER A 496 -33.13 2.27 -29.88
N SER A 497 -33.77 2.49 -28.73
CA SER A 497 -34.91 3.43 -28.61
C SER A 497 -34.50 4.93 -28.51
N ILE A 498 -33.20 5.20 -28.27
CA ILE A 498 -32.66 6.57 -28.12
C ILE A 498 -31.93 7.04 -29.40
N GLY A 499 -31.78 6.19 -30.42
CA GLY A 499 -30.89 6.42 -31.54
C GLY A 499 -31.52 6.75 -32.88
N ALA A 500 -32.38 7.76 -32.98
CA ALA A 500 -32.85 8.29 -34.26
C ALA A 500 -32.55 9.79 -34.43
N ASN A 501 -31.25 10.15 -34.37
CA ASN A 501 -30.73 11.35 -35.02
C ASN A 501 -29.19 11.26 -35.07
N LYS A 502 -28.68 10.66 -36.17
CA LYS A 502 -27.25 10.70 -36.44
C LYS A 502 -26.90 12.02 -37.13
N PRO A 503 -26.02 12.85 -36.61
CA PRO A 503 -25.43 13.94 -37.38
C PRO A 503 -24.50 13.36 -38.45
N LYS A 504 -24.59 13.93 -39.65
CA LYS A 504 -23.80 13.60 -40.85
C LYS A 504 -22.29 13.80 -40.52
N PRO A 505 -21.41 12.87 -40.84
CA PRO A 505 -19.99 13.03 -40.60
C PRO A 505 -19.40 14.17 -41.43
N PRO A 506 -18.44 14.96 -40.91
CA PRO A 506 -17.79 16.01 -41.68
C PRO A 506 -16.93 15.42 -42.79
N ALA A 507 -16.95 16.12 -43.97
CA ALA A 507 -16.23 15.74 -45.18
C ALA A 507 -14.71 15.67 -44.92
N ARG A 508 -14.06 14.60 -45.35
CA ARG A 508 -12.60 14.45 -45.32
C ARG A 508 -11.91 15.56 -46.12
N PRO A 509 -10.86 16.19 -45.62
CA PRO A 509 -10.03 17.07 -46.42
C PRO A 509 -9.26 16.31 -47.48
N LYS A 510 -9.23 16.87 -48.71
CA LYS A 510 -8.47 16.32 -49.83
C LYS A 510 -6.95 16.37 -49.56
N ALA A 511 -6.27 15.25 -49.77
CA ALA A 511 -4.83 15.16 -49.66
C ALA A 511 -4.12 16.03 -50.72
N PRO A 512 -3.01 16.71 -50.36
CA PRO A 512 -2.24 17.47 -51.35
C PRO A 512 -1.45 16.52 -52.25
N ALA A 513 -1.37 16.91 -53.52
CA ALA A 513 -0.69 16.18 -54.60
C ALA A 513 0.82 16.02 -54.35
N ARG A 514 1.33 14.82 -54.48
CA ARG A 514 2.75 14.50 -54.43
C ARG A 514 3.47 15.06 -55.68
N GLY A 515 4.31 16.09 -55.47
CA GLY A 515 5.31 16.51 -56.43
C GLY A 515 6.49 15.57 -56.49
N ARG A 516 6.93 15.16 -57.69
CA ARG A 516 8.13 14.34 -57.94
C ARG A 516 9.41 15.12 -57.54
N PRO A 517 10.44 14.47 -56.98
CA PRO A 517 11.71 15.10 -56.72
C PRO A 517 12.58 15.15 -57.99
N ALA A 518 13.14 16.29 -58.30
CA ALA A 518 14.17 16.50 -59.30
C ALA A 518 15.53 16.06 -58.80
N VAL A 519 16.18 15.27 -59.62
CA VAL A 519 17.58 14.82 -59.46
C VAL A 519 18.50 16.03 -59.71
N LYS A 520 19.43 16.33 -58.81
CA LYS A 520 20.62 17.08 -59.13
C LYS A 520 21.86 16.33 -58.68
N GLN A 521 22.70 16.14 -59.69
CA GLN A 521 24.01 15.50 -59.65
C GLN A 521 25.04 16.30 -58.84
N GLY A 522 25.97 15.56 -58.34
CA GLY A 522 27.15 15.68 -57.63
C GLY A 522 28.07 16.88 -57.71
N LYS A 523 28.89 16.98 -56.67
CA LYS A 523 30.32 17.29 -56.81
C LYS A 523 31.05 16.73 -55.59
N LYS A 524 31.97 15.82 -55.86
CA LYS A 524 33.00 15.29 -54.95
C LYS A 524 33.94 16.42 -54.54
N ARG A 525 34.25 16.50 -53.25
CA ARG A 525 35.45 17.20 -52.79
C ARG A 525 36.22 16.33 -51.80
N LYS A 526 37.49 16.13 -52.14
CA LYS A 526 38.49 15.30 -51.45
C LYS A 526 38.80 15.82 -50.06
N VAL A 527 38.95 14.87 -49.20
CA VAL A 527 39.56 14.99 -47.89
C VAL A 527 41.09 15.04 -48.04
N ARG A 528 41.73 15.89 -47.29
CA ARG A 528 43.14 15.82 -46.95
C ARG A 528 43.29 15.66 -45.45
N SER A 529 43.93 14.57 -45.07
CA SER A 529 44.44 14.26 -43.76
C SER A 529 45.60 15.19 -43.37
N GLN A 530 45.65 15.61 -42.13
CA GLN A 530 46.93 15.83 -41.47
C GLN A 530 46.85 15.42 -39.99
N ALA A 531 47.75 14.54 -39.64
CA ALA A 531 48.09 14.15 -38.29
C ALA A 531 49.07 15.16 -37.69
N GLY A 532 49.17 15.17 -36.36
CA GLY A 532 50.33 15.81 -35.66
C GLY A 532 49.96 16.27 -34.26
N ALA A 533 50.23 15.44 -33.33
CA ALA A 533 51.01 15.55 -32.09
C ALA A 533 51.12 16.94 -31.39
N LYS A 534 50.61 17.00 -30.19
CA LYS A 534 51.37 17.10 -28.92
C LYS A 534 50.44 16.87 -27.77
#